data_972cb524a016a2a8533c6bbb87aadf37
#
_entry.id   972cb524a016a2a8533c6bbb87aadf37
#
_cell.length_a   1.000
_cell.length_b   1.000
_cell.length_c   1.000
_cell.angle_alpha   90.00
_cell.angle_beta   90.00
_cell.angle_gamma   90.00
#
_symmetry.space_group_name_H-M   'P 1'
#
loop_
_entity.id
_entity.type
_entity.pdbx_description
1 polymer ?
#
loop_
_entity_poly.entity_id
_entity_poly.type
_entity_poly.pdbx_seq_one_letter_code
_entity_poly.pdbx_strand_id
1 'polypeptide(L)'
;MNINKYKWLLLLLGGIFVACNSDDDNTTPEDEVIVVTSGSADFSKYVSLGNSLTAGYTDGALFIAGQQNSFPKILATQFALAGGGEFKQPLMADNVGGVLLAGNVILPNRLFFNGSGPERLPGLPSTDLTSPLSGSFNNMGVPGAKSFHLLAPGYGNIAGVPTGQANPYFVRFASSPSASVIGDAVAQQPTFFSLWIGNNDVLSYATSGGDGVNQSGNLDPSTYGGNDITDPNVFASVYSNLADALTAGGAKGVVANIPNVITIPYFNTVPYNPVPLDGPTAGAVNQAYAAYNGGLLQAEALQFISSAERAARTINFAAGQNSVVMIDEYLTDLSALGLPSLRQTKAEDLLVLPGASFIGTVVNNNPQLINGVTVPLADQWVLVPQEQQEVVNATSSFNATIQAIAQQKGLAFVDVNAILDQAASTGITFDEFTMNASLVFGGTFSLDGVHPTARGYAFIANKFMEAINTTYGSNLPPVKARNFTTLYPFAL
;
A
#
# COMPACT_ATOMS: atom_id res chain seq x y z
N MET A 1 -9.41 -68.28 -42.05
CA MET A 1 -9.14 -69.72 -42.05
C MET A 1 -9.16 -70.21 -40.61
N ASN A 2 -10.17 -71.01 -40.32
CA ASN A 2 -10.33 -72.05 -39.30
C ASN A 2 -10.14 -71.70 -37.83
N ILE A 3 -11.19 -71.65 -37.02
CA ILE A 3 -12.21 -72.64 -36.62
C ILE A 3 -11.72 -73.50 -35.45
N ASN A 4 -12.57 -73.46 -34.38
CA ASN A 4 -13.04 -74.54 -33.47
C ASN A 4 -12.14 -74.90 -32.28
N LYS A 5 -12.69 -75.12 -31.18
CA LYS A 5 -13.78 -75.84 -30.48
C LYS A 5 -13.17 -76.33 -29.15
N TYR A 6 -13.81 -76.41 -28.06
CA TYR A 6 -14.78 -77.35 -27.38
C TYR A 6 -14.95 -76.85 -25.90
N LYS A 7 -16.08 -76.49 -25.36
CA LYS A 7 -17.17 -77.34 -24.84
C LYS A 7 -16.88 -78.14 -23.59
N TRP A 8 -17.65 -77.79 -22.53
CA TRP A 8 -18.28 -78.58 -21.49
C TRP A 8 -17.43 -79.22 -20.37
N LEU A 9 -17.77 -78.90 -19.07
CA LEU A 9 -18.41 -79.79 -18.14
C LEU A 9 -19.04 -79.07 -16.95
N LEU A 10 -20.33 -79.34 -16.75
CA LEU A 10 -21.11 -79.06 -15.53
C LEU A 10 -20.78 -80.14 -14.49
N LEU A 11 -20.64 -79.74 -13.21
CA LEU A 11 -20.95 -80.61 -12.10
C LEU A 11 -21.50 -79.78 -10.94
N LEU A 12 -22.78 -80.03 -10.68
CA LEU A 12 -23.53 -79.69 -9.47
C LEU A 12 -23.02 -80.54 -8.27
N LEU A 13 -22.80 -79.87 -7.14
CA LEU A 13 -23.08 -80.53 -5.82
C LEU A 13 -23.37 -79.44 -4.79
N GLY A 14 -24.46 -79.64 -4.12
CA GLY A 14 -25.20 -78.76 -3.27
C GLY A 14 -24.67 -78.50 -1.88
N GLY A 15 -25.23 -77.47 -1.31
CA GLY A 15 -25.66 -77.37 0.08
C GLY A 15 -24.60 -76.95 1.10
N ILE A 16 -24.73 -75.78 1.61
CA ILE A 16 -25.05 -75.49 3.02
C ILE A 16 -25.17 -73.98 3.14
N PHE A 17 -26.36 -73.49 3.46
CA PHE A 17 -26.59 -72.14 3.91
C PHE A 17 -25.99 -71.95 5.30
N VAL A 18 -24.91 -71.10 5.38
CA VAL A 18 -24.57 -70.41 6.62
C VAL A 18 -24.81 -68.90 6.32
N ALA A 19 -25.90 -68.41 6.87
CA ALA A 19 -26.15 -66.98 6.93
C ALA A 19 -25.12 -66.31 7.88
N CYS A 20 -24.10 -65.73 7.35
CA CYS A 20 -23.37 -64.64 8.06
C CYS A 20 -24.01 -63.32 7.68
N ASN A 21 -24.73 -62.74 8.62
CA ASN A 21 -25.05 -61.32 8.65
C ASN A 21 -23.71 -60.59 8.75
N SER A 22 -23.18 -60.11 7.65
CA SER A 22 -22.22 -59.02 7.65
C SER A 22 -23.04 -57.75 7.45
N ASP A 23 -23.26 -57.04 8.54
CA ASP A 23 -23.58 -55.63 8.52
C ASP A 23 -22.41 -54.96 7.82
N ASP A 24 -22.54 -54.74 6.49
CA ASP A 24 -21.74 -53.78 5.77
C ASP A 24 -22.19 -52.36 6.23
N ASP A 25 -21.65 -51.94 7.38
CA ASP A 25 -21.56 -50.52 7.73
C ASP A 25 -20.66 -49.85 6.72
N ASN A 26 -21.17 -49.67 5.49
CA ASN A 26 -20.62 -48.78 4.51
C ASN A 26 -21.08 -47.34 4.86
N THR A 27 -20.71 -46.89 6.07
CA THR A 27 -20.75 -45.48 6.41
C THR A 27 -19.66 -44.81 5.55
N THR A 28 -20.04 -44.34 4.35
CA THR A 28 -19.34 -43.21 3.76
C THR A 28 -19.15 -42.18 4.89
N PRO A 29 -17.92 -41.72 5.15
CA PRO A 29 -17.75 -40.61 6.09
C PRO A 29 -18.68 -39.51 5.61
N GLU A 30 -19.73 -39.19 6.37
CA GLU A 30 -20.42 -37.90 6.19
C GLU A 30 -19.30 -36.85 6.28
N ASP A 31 -19.10 -36.10 5.21
CA ASP A 31 -18.26 -34.91 5.26
C ASP A 31 -18.75 -34.11 6.47
N GLU A 32 -17.97 -34.08 7.53
CA GLU A 32 -18.28 -33.24 8.69
C GLU A 32 -18.48 -31.83 8.18
N VAL A 33 -19.71 -31.35 8.16
CA VAL A 33 -20.06 -29.97 7.83
C VAL A 33 -19.42 -29.11 8.92
N ILE A 34 -18.23 -28.59 8.64
CA ILE A 34 -17.55 -27.67 9.55
C ILE A 34 -18.44 -26.44 9.71
N VAL A 35 -19.10 -26.33 10.86
CA VAL A 35 -19.89 -25.15 11.21
C VAL A 35 -18.93 -23.99 11.47
N VAL A 36 -19.06 -22.92 10.67
CA VAL A 36 -18.26 -21.71 10.87
C VAL A 36 -18.82 -20.94 12.08
N THR A 37 -17.93 -20.60 13.03
CA THR A 37 -18.29 -19.90 14.25
C THR A 37 -17.46 -18.63 14.44
N SER A 38 -18.03 -17.64 15.14
CA SER A 38 -17.34 -16.42 15.51
C SER A 38 -16.45 -16.57 16.75
N GLY A 39 -16.46 -17.71 17.43
CA GLY A 39 -15.83 -17.89 18.72
C GLY A 39 -16.37 -16.91 19.75
N SER A 40 -15.48 -16.14 20.41
CA SER A 40 -15.89 -15.11 21.37
C SER A 40 -16.12 -13.73 20.74
N ALA A 41 -15.95 -13.57 19.40
CA ALA A 41 -16.24 -12.33 18.68
C ALA A 41 -17.72 -12.25 18.27
N ASP A 42 -18.20 -11.02 18.04
CA ASP A 42 -19.52 -10.75 17.48
C ASP A 42 -19.36 -9.92 16.20
N PHE A 43 -19.59 -10.53 15.05
CA PHE A 43 -19.43 -9.90 13.73
C PHE A 43 -20.70 -9.21 13.24
N SER A 44 -21.77 -9.14 14.04
CA SER A 44 -23.09 -8.63 13.61
C SER A 44 -23.07 -7.17 13.17
N LYS A 45 -22.14 -6.35 13.71
CA LYS A 45 -21.92 -4.96 13.31
C LYS A 45 -20.43 -4.70 13.10
N TYR A 46 -19.91 -5.14 11.97
CA TYR A 46 -18.51 -4.93 11.60
C TYR A 46 -18.33 -3.54 10.98
N VAL A 47 -17.34 -2.78 11.47
CA VAL A 47 -16.90 -1.50 10.90
C VAL A 47 -15.38 -1.55 10.68
N SER A 48 -14.92 -1.13 9.50
CA SER A 48 -13.48 -1.02 9.20
C SER A 48 -13.07 0.44 9.13
N LEU A 49 -11.98 0.80 9.83
CA LEU A 49 -11.44 2.15 9.92
C LEU A 49 -9.99 2.17 9.42
N GLY A 50 -9.63 3.17 8.62
CA GLY A 50 -8.26 3.30 8.11
C GLY A 50 -8.12 4.24 6.93
N ASN A 51 -7.10 3.99 6.12
CA ASN A 51 -6.75 4.82 4.97
C ASN A 51 -7.14 4.17 3.62
N SER A 52 -6.32 4.39 2.58
CA SER A 52 -6.49 3.81 1.23
C SER A 52 -6.52 2.29 1.22
N LEU A 53 -5.72 1.64 2.08
CA LEU A 53 -5.68 0.17 2.19
C LEU A 53 -7.02 -0.39 2.66
N THR A 54 -7.68 0.29 3.60
CA THR A 54 -9.02 -0.05 4.08
C THR A 54 -10.08 0.24 3.03
N ALA A 55 -9.95 1.36 2.31
CA ALA A 55 -10.90 1.73 1.25
C ALA A 55 -10.92 0.76 0.06
N GLY A 56 -9.84 0.01 -0.18
CA GLY A 56 -9.66 -0.82 -1.37
C GLY A 56 -9.10 -0.04 -2.56
N TYR A 57 -8.25 0.95 -2.29
CA TYR A 57 -7.53 1.71 -3.29
C TYR A 57 -6.49 0.82 -3.99
N THR A 58 -6.41 0.89 -5.30
CA THR A 58 -5.51 0.08 -6.12
C THR A 58 -5.33 0.75 -7.48
N ASP A 59 -4.25 0.46 -8.19
CA ASP A 59 -3.97 1.05 -9.51
C ASP A 59 -4.05 2.59 -9.54
N GLY A 60 -3.67 3.23 -8.45
CA GLY A 60 -3.60 4.70 -8.33
C GLY A 60 -4.94 5.40 -8.30
N ALA A 61 -6.05 4.70 -7.97
CA ALA A 61 -7.38 5.29 -7.77
C ALA A 61 -8.30 4.42 -6.90
N LEU A 62 -9.43 4.97 -6.50
CA LEU A 62 -10.54 4.24 -5.91
C LEU A 62 -11.62 4.02 -6.99
N PHE A 63 -12.10 2.79 -7.18
CA PHE A 63 -13.12 2.41 -8.15
C PHE A 63 -13.89 1.18 -7.67
N ILE A 64 -15.07 0.91 -8.23
CA ILE A 64 -16.01 -0.11 -7.72
C ILE A 64 -15.33 -1.48 -7.57
N ALA A 65 -14.68 -1.99 -8.61
CA ALA A 65 -14.08 -3.32 -8.58
C ALA A 65 -12.92 -3.42 -7.55
N GLY A 66 -12.12 -2.36 -7.38
CA GLY A 66 -11.11 -2.28 -6.32
C GLY A 66 -11.74 -2.34 -4.93
N GLN A 67 -12.78 -1.55 -4.68
CA GLN A 67 -13.50 -1.53 -3.41
C GLN A 67 -14.16 -2.89 -3.09
N GLN A 68 -14.70 -3.59 -4.08
CA GLN A 68 -15.30 -4.91 -3.92
C GLN A 68 -14.28 -6.00 -3.57
N ASN A 69 -13.00 -5.78 -3.86
CA ASN A 69 -11.89 -6.66 -3.53
C ASN A 69 -11.05 -6.15 -2.35
N SER A 70 -11.51 -5.12 -1.62
CA SER A 70 -10.84 -4.64 -0.42
C SER A 70 -10.80 -5.69 0.68
N PHE A 71 -9.74 -5.69 1.52
CA PHE A 71 -9.66 -6.67 2.61
C PHE A 71 -10.87 -6.60 3.57
N PRO A 72 -11.43 -5.42 3.90
CA PRO A 72 -12.62 -5.40 4.78
C PRO A 72 -13.85 -6.02 4.13
N LYS A 73 -14.03 -5.87 2.81
CA LYS A 73 -15.12 -6.52 2.09
C LYS A 73 -14.97 -8.03 2.08
N ILE A 74 -13.74 -8.52 1.91
CA ILE A 74 -13.41 -9.95 1.98
C ILE A 74 -13.69 -10.48 3.39
N LEU A 75 -13.22 -9.79 4.45
CA LEU A 75 -13.54 -10.14 5.84
C LEU A 75 -15.04 -10.20 6.10
N ALA A 76 -15.77 -9.16 5.68
CA ALA A 76 -17.23 -9.13 5.85
C ALA A 76 -17.95 -10.30 5.17
N THR A 77 -17.45 -10.75 4.01
CA THR A 77 -17.99 -11.91 3.31
C THR A 77 -17.77 -13.20 4.14
N GLN A 78 -16.63 -13.35 4.79
CA GLN A 78 -16.34 -14.49 5.64
C GLN A 78 -17.05 -14.39 7.01
N PHE A 79 -17.18 -13.20 7.55
CA PHE A 79 -17.97 -12.95 8.78
C PHE A 79 -19.44 -13.33 8.61
N ALA A 80 -20.00 -13.14 7.41
CA ALA A 80 -21.39 -13.55 7.11
C ALA A 80 -21.62 -15.04 7.33
N LEU A 81 -20.59 -15.90 7.16
CA LEU A 81 -20.65 -17.33 7.45
C LEU A 81 -20.76 -17.64 8.96
N ALA A 82 -20.35 -16.70 9.81
CA ALA A 82 -20.34 -16.79 11.27
C ALA A 82 -21.33 -15.80 11.94
N GLY A 83 -22.42 -15.46 11.27
CA GLY A 83 -23.44 -14.55 11.79
C GLY A 83 -23.15 -13.06 11.60
N GLY A 84 -22.21 -12.70 10.72
CA GLY A 84 -21.93 -11.30 10.37
C GLY A 84 -23.11 -10.62 9.69
N GLY A 85 -23.26 -9.30 9.99
CA GLY A 85 -24.33 -8.47 9.43
C GLY A 85 -23.99 -7.87 8.07
N GLU A 86 -24.83 -6.92 7.63
CA GLU A 86 -24.61 -6.17 6.39
C GLU A 86 -23.31 -5.35 6.46
N PHE A 87 -22.60 -5.28 5.34
CA PHE A 87 -21.40 -4.46 5.19
C PHE A 87 -21.53 -3.54 3.98
N LYS A 88 -21.85 -2.28 4.23
CA LYS A 88 -21.98 -1.22 3.23
C LYS A 88 -20.66 -0.51 2.99
N GLN A 89 -20.34 -0.31 1.71
CA GLN A 89 -19.19 0.47 1.27
C GLN A 89 -19.62 1.76 0.58
N PRO A 90 -18.92 2.89 0.77
CA PRO A 90 -19.16 4.11 0.00
C PRO A 90 -18.56 3.95 -1.41
N LEU A 91 -19.24 3.15 -2.26
CA LEU A 91 -18.73 2.85 -3.60
C LEU A 91 -18.58 4.11 -4.45
N MET A 92 -17.57 4.11 -5.31
CA MET A 92 -17.48 5.06 -6.42
C MET A 92 -18.62 4.84 -7.39
N ALA A 93 -18.88 5.81 -8.27
CA ALA A 93 -19.97 5.72 -9.23
C ALA A 93 -19.64 4.85 -10.47
N ASP A 94 -18.35 4.57 -10.69
CA ASP A 94 -17.84 3.82 -11.85
C ASP A 94 -16.55 3.05 -11.57
N ASN A 95 -16.04 2.38 -12.61
CA ASN A 95 -14.74 1.70 -12.61
C ASN A 95 -13.63 2.50 -13.32
N VAL A 96 -13.89 3.74 -13.70
CA VAL A 96 -12.86 4.63 -14.25
C VAL A 96 -11.94 5.12 -13.14
N GLY A 97 -12.50 5.28 -11.94
CA GLY A 97 -11.84 5.94 -10.82
C GLY A 97 -11.82 7.46 -11.04
N GLY A 98 -11.00 8.16 -10.27
CA GLY A 98 -11.00 9.62 -10.34
C GLY A 98 -12.18 10.26 -9.62
N VAL A 99 -12.09 11.57 -9.38
CA VAL A 99 -13.11 12.34 -8.66
C VAL A 99 -13.28 13.70 -9.31
N LEU A 100 -14.55 14.14 -9.40
CA LEU A 100 -14.94 15.45 -9.86
C LEU A 100 -15.29 16.38 -8.70
N LEU A 101 -15.07 17.67 -8.88
CA LEU A 101 -15.68 18.73 -8.08
C LEU A 101 -16.41 19.68 -9.03
N ALA A 102 -17.73 19.68 -8.99
CA ALA A 102 -18.57 20.48 -9.90
C ALA A 102 -18.21 20.26 -11.38
N GLY A 103 -18.04 19.01 -11.78
CA GLY A 103 -17.70 18.61 -13.16
C GLY A 103 -16.22 18.72 -13.53
N ASN A 104 -15.36 19.27 -12.68
CA ASN A 104 -13.92 19.36 -12.95
C ASN A 104 -13.17 18.20 -12.30
N VAL A 105 -12.27 17.55 -13.04
CA VAL A 105 -11.43 16.46 -12.51
C VAL A 105 -10.45 17.00 -11.48
N ILE A 106 -10.52 16.50 -10.24
CA ILE A 106 -9.62 16.87 -9.15
C ILE A 106 -8.72 15.70 -8.71
N LEU A 107 -9.12 14.44 -8.99
CA LEU A 107 -8.29 13.27 -8.78
C LEU A 107 -8.28 12.42 -10.06
N PRO A 108 -7.13 11.80 -10.40
CA PRO A 108 -6.97 11.10 -11.67
C PRO A 108 -7.68 9.75 -11.69
N ASN A 109 -7.94 9.25 -12.92
CA ASN A 109 -8.45 7.91 -13.18
C ASN A 109 -7.45 6.82 -12.74
N ARG A 110 -7.91 5.58 -12.63
CA ARG A 110 -7.04 4.43 -12.35
C ARG A 110 -6.05 4.17 -13.48
N LEU A 111 -4.99 3.45 -13.14
CA LEU A 111 -4.07 2.88 -14.09
C LEU A 111 -4.62 1.57 -14.68
N PHE A 112 -4.16 1.21 -15.88
CA PHE A 112 -4.28 -0.12 -16.48
C PHE A 112 -2.96 -0.49 -17.15
N PHE A 113 -2.73 -1.78 -17.35
CA PHE A 113 -1.55 -2.26 -18.08
C PHE A 113 -1.86 -2.32 -19.58
N ASN A 114 -1.15 -1.49 -20.37
CA ASN A 114 -1.38 -1.38 -21.82
C ASN A 114 -0.58 -2.41 -22.66
N GLY A 115 0.11 -3.36 -22.02
CA GLY A 115 1.01 -4.32 -22.65
C GLY A 115 2.49 -3.93 -22.57
N SER A 116 2.80 -2.67 -22.26
CA SER A 116 4.17 -2.17 -22.12
C SER A 116 4.44 -1.60 -20.75
N GLY A 117 3.43 -0.99 -20.10
CA GLY A 117 3.54 -0.38 -18.79
C GLY A 117 2.21 0.13 -18.25
N PRO A 118 2.21 0.69 -17.03
CA PRO A 118 1.06 1.36 -16.46
C PRO A 118 0.71 2.64 -17.25
N GLU A 119 -0.58 2.79 -17.56
CA GLU A 119 -1.12 3.98 -18.25
C GLU A 119 -2.44 4.41 -17.60
N ARG A 120 -2.72 5.72 -17.56
CA ARG A 120 -3.99 6.22 -17.03
C ARG A 120 -5.15 5.86 -17.96
N LEU A 121 -6.21 5.30 -17.37
CA LEU A 121 -7.43 4.99 -18.12
C LEU A 121 -8.03 6.29 -18.67
N PRO A 122 -8.32 6.38 -19.97
CA PRO A 122 -8.97 7.56 -20.54
C PRO A 122 -10.44 7.64 -20.12
N GLY A 123 -11.04 8.82 -20.28
CA GLY A 123 -12.45 9.06 -20.00
C GLY A 123 -12.68 9.98 -18.81
N LEU A 124 -13.93 10.44 -18.68
CA LEU A 124 -14.35 11.29 -17.58
C LEU A 124 -14.96 10.40 -16.48
N PRO A 125 -14.52 10.54 -15.21
CA PRO A 125 -15.14 9.83 -14.10
C PRO A 125 -16.56 10.35 -13.82
N SER A 126 -17.39 9.53 -13.17
CA SER A 126 -18.78 9.89 -12.84
C SER A 126 -18.96 10.28 -11.36
N THR A 127 -17.93 10.09 -10.52
CA THR A 127 -18.01 10.42 -9.09
C THR A 127 -17.76 11.91 -8.88
N ASP A 128 -18.81 12.67 -8.51
CA ASP A 128 -18.73 14.11 -8.23
C ASP A 128 -19.03 14.41 -6.76
N LEU A 129 -18.20 15.21 -6.10
CA LEU A 129 -18.32 15.57 -4.68
C LEU A 129 -19.58 16.39 -4.36
N THR A 130 -20.18 17.03 -5.37
CA THR A 130 -21.44 17.78 -5.22
C THR A 130 -22.65 16.87 -5.06
N SER A 131 -22.47 15.56 -5.24
CA SER A 131 -23.51 14.52 -5.09
C SER A 131 -23.08 13.47 -4.06
N PRO A 132 -23.01 13.84 -2.76
CA PRO A 132 -22.55 12.91 -1.73
C PRO A 132 -23.52 11.75 -1.53
N LEU A 133 -22.99 10.61 -1.10
CA LEU A 133 -23.75 9.43 -0.74
C LEU A 133 -24.51 9.68 0.58
N SER A 134 -25.63 8.98 0.77
CA SER A 134 -26.44 9.08 1.98
C SER A 134 -26.47 7.77 2.75
N GLY A 135 -26.53 7.84 4.08
CA GLY A 135 -26.62 6.71 4.99
C GLY A 135 -25.31 6.45 5.73
N SER A 136 -25.29 5.37 6.51
CA SER A 136 -24.10 4.91 7.23
C SER A 136 -23.34 3.90 6.38
N PHE A 137 -22.02 3.93 6.44
CA PHE A 137 -21.14 3.03 5.72
C PHE A 137 -20.20 2.30 6.69
N ASN A 138 -20.09 0.99 6.53
CA ASN A 138 -19.27 0.15 7.39
C ASN A 138 -17.77 0.24 7.02
N ASN A 139 -17.47 0.50 5.74
CA ASN A 139 -16.11 0.79 5.32
C ASN A 139 -15.84 2.29 5.45
N MET A 140 -15.09 2.65 6.52
CA MET A 140 -14.66 4.00 6.85
C MET A 140 -13.19 4.23 6.43
N GLY A 141 -12.74 3.57 5.38
CA GLY A 141 -11.42 3.79 4.77
C GLY A 141 -11.38 5.11 4.00
N VAL A 142 -10.40 5.97 4.32
CA VAL A 142 -10.22 7.30 3.71
C VAL A 142 -8.85 7.38 3.06
N PRO A 143 -8.74 7.22 1.73
CA PRO A 143 -7.46 7.33 1.03
C PRO A 143 -6.73 8.64 1.34
N GLY A 144 -5.41 8.55 1.61
CA GLY A 144 -4.57 9.70 1.96
C GLY A 144 -4.66 10.16 3.42
N ALA A 145 -5.55 9.61 4.24
CA ALA A 145 -5.64 10.00 5.64
C ALA A 145 -4.41 9.54 6.43
N LYS A 146 -3.81 10.47 7.18
CA LYS A 146 -2.91 10.20 8.31
C LYS A 146 -3.73 9.87 9.56
N SER A 147 -3.09 9.33 10.58
CA SER A 147 -3.76 8.88 11.81
C SER A 147 -4.63 9.98 12.44
N PHE A 148 -4.08 11.19 12.62
CA PHE A 148 -4.78 12.32 13.26
C PHE A 148 -5.96 12.86 12.45
N HIS A 149 -5.98 12.66 11.13
CA HIS A 149 -7.12 13.06 10.29
C HIS A 149 -8.40 12.29 10.65
N LEU A 150 -8.29 11.07 11.17
CA LEU A 150 -9.48 10.29 11.56
C LEU A 150 -10.23 10.89 12.75
N LEU A 151 -9.53 11.66 13.59
CA LEU A 151 -10.12 12.41 14.72
C LEU A 151 -10.60 13.81 14.33
N ALA A 152 -10.12 14.35 13.19
CA ALA A 152 -10.33 15.74 12.81
C ALA A 152 -11.80 16.01 12.43
N PRO A 153 -12.52 16.90 13.14
CA PRO A 153 -13.83 17.34 12.70
C PRO A 153 -13.70 18.19 11.43
N GLY A 154 -14.67 18.04 10.52
CA GLY A 154 -14.66 18.81 9.27
C GLY A 154 -13.80 18.23 8.15
N TYR A 155 -13.15 17.11 8.36
CA TYR A 155 -12.32 16.42 7.33
C TYR A 155 -13.15 15.98 6.10
N GLY A 156 -14.49 15.88 6.23
CA GLY A 156 -15.45 15.65 5.14
C GLY A 156 -16.19 16.91 4.65
N ASN A 157 -15.73 18.13 4.98
CA ASN A 157 -16.38 19.36 4.54
C ASN A 157 -15.93 19.75 3.12
N ILE A 158 -16.85 19.73 2.15
CA ILE A 158 -16.55 20.05 0.74
C ILE A 158 -15.88 21.42 0.57
N ALA A 159 -16.21 22.41 1.43
CA ALA A 159 -15.61 23.76 1.36
C ALA A 159 -14.10 23.74 1.67
N GLY A 160 -13.60 22.76 2.37
CA GLY A 160 -12.17 22.60 2.67
C GLY A 160 -11.36 21.90 1.56
N VAL A 161 -12.01 21.34 0.53
CA VAL A 161 -11.31 20.59 -0.54
C VAL A 161 -10.35 21.49 -1.33
N PRO A 162 -10.71 22.71 -1.77
CA PRO A 162 -9.80 23.57 -2.54
C PRO A 162 -8.55 24.01 -1.76
N THR A 163 -8.61 24.00 -0.43
CA THR A 163 -7.49 24.40 0.45
C THR A 163 -6.73 23.21 1.06
N GLY A 164 -7.10 21.97 0.68
CA GLY A 164 -6.49 20.75 1.23
C GLY A 164 -6.87 20.43 2.69
N GLN A 165 -7.83 21.17 3.28
CA GLN A 165 -8.29 20.96 4.67
C GLN A 165 -9.32 19.83 4.80
N ALA A 166 -9.90 19.37 3.69
CA ALA A 166 -10.84 18.27 3.64
C ALA A 166 -10.38 17.21 2.64
N ASN A 167 -10.73 15.97 2.94
CA ASN A 167 -10.39 14.84 2.08
C ASN A 167 -11.53 14.57 1.08
N PRO A 168 -11.25 14.59 -0.24
CA PRO A 168 -12.27 14.36 -1.27
C PRO A 168 -13.01 13.03 -1.10
N TYR A 169 -12.33 11.98 -0.66
CA TYR A 169 -12.98 10.68 -0.49
C TYR A 169 -13.93 10.66 0.70
N PHE A 170 -13.60 11.34 1.84
CA PHE A 170 -14.50 11.40 2.99
C PHE A 170 -15.68 12.34 2.75
N VAL A 171 -15.48 13.45 2.00
CA VAL A 171 -16.59 14.35 1.57
C VAL A 171 -17.75 13.58 0.95
N ARG A 172 -17.47 12.49 0.23
CA ARG A 172 -18.48 11.69 -0.46
C ARG A 172 -19.50 11.03 0.46
N PHE A 173 -19.12 10.75 1.72
CA PHE A 173 -19.95 9.93 2.62
C PHE A 173 -19.93 10.36 4.09
N ALA A 174 -19.31 11.49 4.42
CA ALA A 174 -19.39 12.06 5.75
C ALA A 174 -20.84 12.34 6.13
N SER A 175 -21.24 12.02 7.38
CA SER A 175 -22.62 12.19 7.86
C SER A 175 -23.02 13.67 7.95
N SER A 176 -22.03 14.55 8.11
CA SER A 176 -22.22 16.01 8.11
C SER A 176 -20.91 16.73 7.79
N PRO A 177 -20.96 18.03 7.41
CA PRO A 177 -19.74 18.82 7.18
C PRO A 177 -18.81 18.94 8.39
N SER A 178 -19.30 18.71 9.62
CA SER A 178 -18.51 18.76 10.85
C SER A 178 -18.15 17.38 11.40
N ALA A 179 -18.52 16.30 10.71
CA ALA A 179 -18.23 14.94 11.15
C ALA A 179 -16.72 14.66 11.15
N SER A 180 -16.30 13.78 12.07
CA SER A 180 -15.01 13.10 11.99
C SER A 180 -15.21 11.64 11.57
N VAL A 181 -14.17 11.02 11.00
CA VAL A 181 -14.25 9.63 10.53
C VAL A 181 -14.54 8.68 11.71
N ILE A 182 -13.86 8.88 12.85
CA ILE A 182 -14.11 8.09 14.07
C ILE A 182 -15.52 8.33 14.63
N GLY A 183 -16.02 9.57 14.58
CA GLY A 183 -17.37 9.88 15.02
C GLY A 183 -18.43 9.10 14.25
N ASP A 184 -18.31 9.09 12.92
CA ASP A 184 -19.22 8.33 12.04
C ASP A 184 -19.07 6.81 12.22
N ALA A 185 -17.87 6.33 12.54
CA ALA A 185 -17.62 4.91 12.81
C ALA A 185 -18.30 4.46 14.11
N VAL A 186 -18.07 5.17 15.23
CA VAL A 186 -18.62 4.79 16.55
C VAL A 186 -20.13 5.03 16.69
N ALA A 187 -20.68 5.98 15.93
CA ALA A 187 -22.13 6.19 15.85
C ALA A 187 -22.88 4.94 15.36
N GLN A 188 -22.23 4.03 14.65
CA GLN A 188 -22.79 2.76 14.21
C GLN A 188 -22.83 1.70 15.32
N GLN A 189 -22.22 1.97 16.47
CA GLN A 189 -22.14 1.03 17.61
C GLN A 189 -21.55 -0.33 17.18
N PRO A 190 -20.31 -0.37 16.67
CA PRO A 190 -19.72 -1.61 16.19
C PRO A 190 -19.61 -2.65 17.30
N THR A 191 -19.82 -3.92 16.98
CA THR A 191 -19.54 -5.09 17.83
C THR A 191 -18.15 -5.66 17.50
N PHE A 192 -17.70 -5.44 16.26
CA PHE A 192 -16.37 -5.80 15.79
C PHE A 192 -15.80 -4.71 14.86
N PHE A 193 -14.48 -4.47 14.95
CA PHE A 193 -13.81 -3.51 14.06
C PHE A 193 -12.49 -4.03 13.53
N SER A 194 -12.05 -3.48 12.40
CA SER A 194 -10.65 -3.51 11.97
C SER A 194 -10.11 -2.08 11.93
N LEU A 195 -8.88 -1.88 12.43
CA LEU A 195 -8.20 -0.60 12.40
C LEU A 195 -6.81 -0.78 11.75
N TRP A 196 -6.61 -0.19 10.56
CA TRP A 196 -5.33 -0.17 9.88
C TRP A 196 -5.04 1.24 9.38
N ILE A 197 -4.28 1.98 10.17
CA ILE A 197 -3.94 3.40 9.97
C ILE A 197 -2.50 3.66 10.42
N GLY A 198 -1.89 4.72 9.91
CA GLY A 198 -0.53 5.15 10.22
C GLY A 198 0.42 5.07 9.04
N ASN A 199 0.05 4.38 7.97
CA ASN A 199 0.89 4.25 6.79
C ASN A 199 1.25 5.62 6.20
N ASN A 200 0.28 6.52 6.05
CA ASN A 200 0.49 7.86 5.48
C ASN A 200 1.24 8.81 6.41
N ASP A 201 1.35 8.46 7.70
CA ASP A 201 2.15 9.21 8.68
C ASP A 201 3.65 9.17 8.38
N VAL A 202 4.10 8.23 7.52
CA VAL A 202 5.47 8.10 7.01
C VAL A 202 5.53 7.99 5.47
N LEU A 203 4.53 7.38 4.82
CA LEU A 203 4.56 7.10 3.39
C LEU A 203 4.56 8.38 2.54
N SER A 204 3.82 9.41 2.96
CA SER A 204 3.77 10.67 2.22
C SER A 204 5.15 11.33 2.13
N TYR A 205 5.93 11.30 3.22
CA TYR A 205 7.32 11.76 3.24
C TYR A 205 8.20 10.92 2.30
N ALA A 206 8.14 9.61 2.44
CA ALA A 206 8.95 8.74 1.59
C ALA A 206 8.63 8.91 0.10
N THR A 207 7.33 8.92 -0.29
CA THR A 207 6.92 9.03 -1.70
C THR A 207 7.16 10.40 -2.32
N SER A 208 7.40 11.43 -1.52
CA SER A 208 7.87 12.74 -1.97
C SER A 208 9.40 12.86 -2.01
N GLY A 209 10.15 11.75 -1.90
CA GLY A 209 11.61 11.76 -1.93
C GLY A 209 12.25 12.39 -0.70
N GLY A 210 11.54 12.50 0.43
CA GLY A 210 12.02 13.21 1.62
C GLY A 210 11.61 14.69 1.71
N ASP A 211 10.99 15.24 0.64
CA ASP A 211 10.51 16.64 0.62
C ASP A 211 9.34 16.83 1.61
N GLY A 212 9.70 16.94 2.87
CA GLY A 212 8.82 17.09 4.02
C GLY A 212 9.63 17.33 5.30
N VAL A 213 8.96 17.42 6.43
CA VAL A 213 9.60 17.66 7.74
C VAL A 213 9.30 16.46 8.65
N ASN A 214 10.34 15.95 9.32
CA ASN A 214 10.16 15.06 10.45
C ASN A 214 9.72 15.87 11.65
N GLN A 215 8.45 15.75 12.02
CA GLN A 215 7.81 16.57 13.07
C GLN A 215 8.13 16.10 14.51
N SER A 216 9.16 15.30 14.72
CA SER A 216 9.58 14.87 16.06
C SER A 216 9.79 16.04 17.00
N GLY A 217 9.02 16.09 18.10
CA GLY A 217 9.00 17.18 19.08
C GLY A 217 7.94 18.26 18.83
N ASN A 218 7.30 18.30 17.67
CA ASN A 218 6.16 19.17 17.41
C ASN A 218 4.86 18.42 17.73
N LEU A 219 4.15 18.84 18.78
CA LEU A 219 2.92 18.18 19.27
C LEU A 219 1.63 18.74 18.66
N ASP A 220 1.73 19.69 17.73
CA ASP A 220 0.57 20.31 17.07
C ASP A 220 0.40 19.84 15.62
N PRO A 221 -0.40 18.79 15.36
CA PRO A 221 -0.59 18.26 14.02
C PRO A 221 -1.31 19.22 13.05
N SER A 222 -1.90 20.31 13.56
CA SER A 222 -2.51 21.34 12.69
C SER A 222 -1.48 22.15 11.90
N THR A 223 -0.21 22.08 12.29
CA THR A 223 0.91 22.77 11.65
C THR A 223 1.66 21.89 10.62
N TYR A 224 1.31 20.60 10.53
CA TYR A 224 2.03 19.67 9.67
C TYR A 224 1.70 19.86 8.18
N GLY A 225 2.73 19.75 7.35
CA GLY A 225 2.59 19.64 5.91
C GLY A 225 2.06 18.27 5.46
N GLY A 226 1.61 18.20 4.23
CA GLY A 226 1.09 16.96 3.66
C GLY A 226 2.13 15.83 3.63
N ASN A 227 3.39 16.17 3.38
CA ASN A 227 4.51 15.23 3.26
C ASN A 227 5.24 14.95 4.58
N ASP A 228 4.86 15.58 5.70
CA ASP A 228 5.61 15.46 6.95
C ASP A 228 5.48 14.07 7.59
N ILE A 229 6.51 13.64 8.33
CA ILE A 229 6.42 12.50 9.25
C ILE A 229 5.74 12.97 10.53
N THR A 230 4.71 12.27 10.97
CA THR A 230 3.99 12.57 12.22
C THR A 230 4.89 12.36 13.46
N ASP A 231 4.80 13.25 14.45
CA ASP A 231 5.48 13.06 15.74
C ASP A 231 5.03 11.77 16.43
N PRO A 232 5.95 10.94 16.97
CA PRO A 232 5.59 9.66 17.60
C PRO A 232 4.66 9.78 18.81
N ASN A 233 4.70 10.88 19.58
CA ASN A 233 3.79 11.06 20.71
C ASN A 233 2.40 11.49 20.25
N VAL A 234 2.32 12.31 19.20
CA VAL A 234 1.04 12.62 18.55
C VAL A 234 0.42 11.35 18.00
N PHE A 235 1.19 10.52 17.28
CA PHE A 235 0.71 9.25 16.78
C PHE A 235 0.20 8.35 17.90
N ALA A 236 0.96 8.19 19.00
CA ALA A 236 0.59 7.35 20.13
C ALA A 236 -0.72 7.83 20.81
N SER A 237 -0.84 9.13 21.04
CA SER A 237 -2.04 9.73 21.59
C SER A 237 -3.26 9.53 20.70
N VAL A 238 -3.11 9.79 19.39
CA VAL A 238 -4.17 9.62 18.39
C VAL A 238 -4.60 8.17 18.29
N TYR A 239 -3.65 7.23 18.17
CA TYR A 239 -3.96 5.81 18.02
C TYR A 239 -4.64 5.24 19.27
N SER A 240 -4.22 5.67 20.48
CA SER A 240 -4.90 5.33 21.72
C SER A 240 -6.34 5.82 21.71
N ASN A 241 -6.58 7.09 21.35
CA ASN A 241 -7.93 7.66 21.30
C ASN A 241 -8.84 6.92 20.30
N LEU A 242 -8.32 6.54 19.14
CA LEU A 242 -9.05 5.73 18.15
C LEU A 242 -9.44 4.36 18.72
N ALA A 243 -8.47 3.66 19.32
CA ALA A 243 -8.70 2.36 19.92
C ALA A 243 -9.65 2.43 21.14
N ASP A 244 -9.52 3.47 21.98
CA ASP A 244 -10.43 3.72 23.12
C ASP A 244 -11.86 3.94 22.65
N ALA A 245 -12.06 4.80 21.64
CA ALA A 245 -13.37 5.09 21.08
C ALA A 245 -14.03 3.84 20.47
N LEU A 246 -13.27 3.03 19.71
CA LEU A 246 -13.78 1.81 19.09
C LEU A 246 -14.13 0.72 20.12
N THR A 247 -13.38 0.64 21.23
CA THR A 247 -13.60 -0.39 22.27
C THR A 247 -14.57 0.05 23.38
N ALA A 248 -14.96 1.32 23.45
CA ALA A 248 -15.81 1.88 24.53
C ALA A 248 -17.14 1.15 24.70
N GLY A 249 -17.72 0.63 23.61
CA GLY A 249 -18.95 -0.19 23.60
C GLY A 249 -18.73 -1.67 23.88
N GLY A 250 -17.51 -2.11 24.21
CA GLY A 250 -17.17 -3.52 24.37
C GLY A 250 -16.88 -4.25 23.05
N ALA A 251 -16.75 -3.53 21.94
CA ALA A 251 -16.39 -4.13 20.65
C ALA A 251 -15.02 -4.79 20.71
N LYS A 252 -14.91 -5.96 20.09
CA LYS A 252 -13.65 -6.62 19.80
C LYS A 252 -13.12 -6.17 18.44
N GLY A 253 -11.84 -6.40 18.16
CA GLY A 253 -11.30 -5.92 16.91
C GLY A 253 -9.98 -6.55 16.54
N VAL A 254 -9.53 -6.20 15.34
CA VAL A 254 -8.22 -6.56 14.80
C VAL A 254 -7.50 -5.31 14.34
N VAL A 255 -6.22 -5.22 14.67
CA VAL A 255 -5.36 -4.12 14.25
C VAL A 255 -4.16 -4.64 13.47
N ALA A 256 -3.63 -3.82 12.58
CA ALA A 256 -2.41 -4.14 11.84
C ALA A 256 -1.38 -3.03 12.03
N ASN A 257 -0.10 -3.42 12.06
CA ASN A 257 1.01 -2.48 12.08
C ASN A 257 1.32 -1.91 10.68
N ILE A 258 2.23 -0.94 10.64
CA ILE A 258 2.65 -0.24 9.43
C ILE A 258 3.74 -1.07 8.74
N PRO A 259 3.60 -1.41 7.44
CA PRO A 259 4.63 -2.10 6.67
C PRO A 259 5.89 -1.25 6.50
N ASN A 260 7.00 -1.89 6.17
CA ASN A 260 8.23 -1.19 5.77
C ASN A 260 8.02 -0.54 4.38
N VAL A 261 7.64 0.74 4.37
CA VAL A 261 7.22 1.43 3.15
C VAL A 261 8.36 1.64 2.14
N ILE A 262 9.63 1.59 2.53
CA ILE A 262 10.74 1.75 1.59
C ILE A 262 11.07 0.48 0.77
N THR A 263 10.42 -0.66 1.07
CA THR A 263 10.64 -1.92 0.35
C THR A 263 9.61 -2.18 -0.76
N ILE A 264 8.64 -1.28 -0.95
CA ILE A 264 7.60 -1.40 -1.97
C ILE A 264 8.14 -1.12 -3.39
N PRO A 265 7.45 -1.59 -4.47
CA PRO A 265 7.89 -1.37 -5.85
C PRO A 265 8.09 0.10 -6.23
N TYR A 266 7.42 1.01 -5.57
CA TYR A 266 7.54 2.46 -5.79
C TYR A 266 8.99 2.97 -5.69
N PHE A 267 9.83 2.32 -4.84
CA PHE A 267 11.23 2.68 -4.64
C PHE A 267 12.23 1.73 -5.29
N ASN A 268 11.79 0.54 -5.69
CA ASN A 268 12.69 -0.52 -6.16
C ASN A 268 12.58 -0.78 -7.67
N THR A 269 11.73 -0.04 -8.38
CA THR A 269 11.52 -0.22 -9.82
C THR A 269 12.51 0.59 -10.65
N VAL A 270 12.85 1.82 -10.23
CA VAL A 270 13.81 2.66 -10.94
C VAL A 270 15.20 2.44 -10.33
N PRO A 271 16.18 1.93 -11.12
CA PRO A 271 17.53 1.74 -10.60
C PRO A 271 18.21 3.10 -10.34
N TYR A 272 19.18 3.14 -9.43
CA TYR A 272 19.94 4.37 -9.12
C TYR A 272 20.73 4.92 -10.32
N ASN A 273 20.97 4.11 -11.35
CA ASN A 273 21.76 4.45 -12.53
C ASN A 273 20.98 4.25 -13.85
N PRO A 274 19.83 4.94 -14.04
CA PRO A 274 18.91 4.65 -15.14
C PRO A 274 19.30 5.28 -16.49
N VAL A 275 20.41 6.05 -16.58
CA VAL A 275 20.73 6.86 -17.75
C VAL A 275 21.75 6.18 -18.66
N PRO A 276 21.36 5.65 -19.84
CA PRO A 276 22.29 5.14 -20.84
C PRO A 276 22.90 6.31 -21.65
N LEU A 277 24.23 6.40 -21.72
CA LEU A 277 24.93 7.37 -22.56
C LEU A 277 25.93 6.67 -23.49
N ASP A 278 26.16 7.27 -24.67
CA ASP A 278 27.31 6.94 -25.49
C ASP A 278 28.57 7.72 -25.05
N GLY A 279 29.76 7.31 -25.52
CA GLY A 279 31.02 7.95 -25.13
C GLY A 279 31.10 9.45 -25.47
N PRO A 280 30.75 9.88 -26.69
CA PRO A 280 30.71 11.30 -27.07
C PRO A 280 29.78 12.13 -26.18
N THR A 281 28.57 11.67 -25.89
CA THR A 281 27.60 12.35 -25.00
C THR A 281 28.13 12.43 -23.57
N ALA A 282 28.67 11.35 -23.03
CA ALA A 282 29.29 11.34 -21.71
C ALA A 282 30.45 12.34 -21.61
N GLY A 283 31.31 12.41 -22.65
CA GLY A 283 32.38 13.40 -22.72
C GLY A 283 31.88 14.84 -22.71
N ALA A 284 30.83 15.14 -23.47
CA ALA A 284 30.24 16.48 -23.50
C ALA A 284 29.61 16.89 -22.13
N VAL A 285 28.92 15.95 -21.47
CA VAL A 285 28.36 16.18 -20.13
C VAL A 285 29.47 16.39 -19.09
N ASN A 286 30.52 15.60 -19.12
CA ASN A 286 31.69 15.78 -18.23
C ASN A 286 32.33 17.16 -18.41
N GLN A 287 32.40 17.65 -19.66
CA GLN A 287 32.92 19.01 -19.90
C GLN A 287 32.02 20.09 -19.29
N ALA A 288 30.70 19.89 -19.31
CA ALA A 288 29.76 20.80 -18.66
C ALA A 288 29.97 20.87 -17.13
N TYR A 289 30.33 19.76 -16.49
CA TYR A 289 30.61 19.70 -15.04
C TYR A 289 32.07 20.00 -14.68
N ALA A 290 32.96 20.28 -15.64
CA ALA A 290 34.39 20.54 -15.37
C ALA A 290 34.61 21.70 -14.39
N ALA A 291 33.86 22.79 -14.53
CA ALA A 291 33.94 23.95 -13.63
C ALA A 291 33.51 23.58 -12.18
N TYR A 292 32.42 22.84 -12.04
CA TYR A 292 31.94 22.35 -10.74
C TYR A 292 32.98 21.44 -10.07
N ASN A 293 33.48 20.45 -10.79
CA ASN A 293 34.52 19.52 -10.28
C ASN A 293 35.82 20.26 -9.93
N GLY A 294 36.20 21.28 -10.72
CA GLY A 294 37.35 22.15 -10.43
C GLY A 294 37.15 22.99 -9.17
N GLY A 295 35.95 23.52 -8.96
CA GLY A 295 35.57 24.22 -7.73
C GLY A 295 35.64 23.33 -6.48
N LEU A 296 35.24 22.06 -6.59
CA LEU A 296 35.36 21.09 -5.48
C LEU A 296 36.84 20.84 -5.09
N LEU A 297 37.77 20.77 -6.05
CA LEU A 297 39.21 20.67 -5.78
C LEU A 297 39.73 21.89 -5.01
N GLN A 298 39.22 23.08 -5.34
CA GLN A 298 39.59 24.31 -4.60
C GLN A 298 38.99 24.30 -3.18
N ALA A 299 37.73 23.87 -3.03
CA ALA A 299 37.11 23.76 -1.71
C ALA A 299 37.82 22.77 -0.80
N GLU A 300 38.28 21.62 -1.34
CA GLU A 300 39.16 20.69 -0.59
C GLU A 300 40.50 21.32 -0.21
N ALA A 301 41.18 21.98 -1.14
CA ALA A 301 42.46 22.62 -0.87
C ALA A 301 42.36 23.73 0.20
N LEU A 302 41.21 24.40 0.30
CA LEU A 302 40.90 25.39 1.32
C LEU A 302 40.31 24.76 2.60
N GLN A 303 40.21 23.44 2.68
CA GLN A 303 39.69 22.68 3.82
C GLN A 303 38.21 22.96 4.18
N PHE A 304 37.40 23.40 3.22
CA PHE A 304 35.96 23.54 3.40
C PHE A 304 35.23 22.19 3.37
N ILE A 305 35.80 21.23 2.63
CA ILE A 305 35.29 19.84 2.55
C ILE A 305 36.47 18.86 2.65
N SER A 306 36.17 17.64 3.07
CA SER A 306 37.13 16.54 3.08
C SER A 306 37.37 15.97 1.67
N SER A 307 38.47 15.22 1.48
CA SER A 307 38.71 14.47 0.24
C SER A 307 37.63 13.42 -0.03
N ALA A 308 37.02 12.83 0.99
CA ALA A 308 35.95 11.89 0.88
C ALA A 308 34.67 12.57 0.35
N GLU A 309 34.31 13.75 0.87
CA GLU A 309 33.17 14.51 0.38
C GLU A 309 33.40 15.02 -1.04
N ARG A 310 34.60 15.54 -1.35
CA ARG A 310 34.93 15.90 -2.74
C ARG A 310 34.72 14.72 -3.68
N ALA A 311 35.22 13.53 -3.33
CA ALA A 311 35.04 12.33 -4.15
C ALA A 311 33.57 11.95 -4.32
N ALA A 312 32.75 12.06 -3.25
CA ALA A 312 31.31 11.80 -3.29
C ALA A 312 30.54 12.77 -4.17
N ARG A 313 30.99 14.04 -4.25
CA ARG A 313 30.36 15.11 -5.05
C ARG A 313 30.84 15.18 -6.48
N THR A 314 32.02 14.58 -6.80
CA THR A 314 32.59 14.61 -8.16
C THR A 314 31.64 13.95 -9.16
N ILE A 315 31.21 14.70 -10.18
CA ILE A 315 30.29 14.23 -11.22
C ILE A 315 31.09 13.69 -12.40
N ASN A 316 30.84 12.44 -12.78
CA ASN A 316 31.53 11.78 -13.88
C ASN A 316 30.61 10.79 -14.60
N PHE A 317 30.48 10.92 -15.90
CA PHE A 317 29.72 10.05 -16.78
C PHE A 317 30.62 9.21 -17.67
N ALA A 318 30.20 8.02 -18.02
CA ALA A 318 30.88 7.10 -18.91
C ALA A 318 29.94 6.53 -19.98
N ALA A 319 30.47 5.88 -20.98
CA ALA A 319 29.65 5.09 -21.90
C ALA A 319 28.98 3.94 -21.14
N GLY A 320 27.67 3.75 -21.32
CA GLY A 320 26.86 2.76 -20.61
C GLY A 320 25.87 3.40 -19.64
N GLN A 321 25.42 2.64 -18.64
CA GLN A 321 24.48 3.10 -17.61
C GLN A 321 25.16 4.04 -16.61
N ASN A 322 24.51 5.14 -16.30
CA ASN A 322 25.02 6.17 -15.41
C ASN A 322 24.01 6.54 -14.33
N SER A 323 24.55 6.89 -13.16
CA SER A 323 23.84 7.54 -12.06
C SER A 323 23.33 8.92 -12.49
N VAL A 324 22.20 9.34 -11.95
CA VAL A 324 21.66 10.68 -12.16
C VAL A 324 22.35 11.70 -11.24
N VAL A 325 22.40 12.96 -11.67
CA VAL A 325 22.80 14.06 -10.79
C VAL A 325 21.60 14.56 -10.02
N MET A 326 21.75 14.76 -8.72
CA MET A 326 20.71 15.24 -7.81
C MET A 326 21.24 16.37 -6.91
N ILE A 327 20.30 17.11 -6.34
CA ILE A 327 20.57 18.01 -5.21
C ILE A 327 20.50 17.16 -3.94
N ASP A 328 21.48 17.34 -3.03
CA ASP A 328 21.52 16.66 -1.74
C ASP A 328 21.81 17.70 -0.65
N GLU A 329 20.82 17.95 0.19
CA GLU A 329 20.88 18.97 1.25
C GLU A 329 21.78 18.57 2.43
N TYR A 330 22.12 17.27 2.55
CA TYR A 330 23.01 16.78 3.60
C TYR A 330 24.50 17.03 3.30
N LEU A 331 24.83 17.55 2.12
CA LEU A 331 26.19 17.95 1.78
C LEU A 331 26.55 19.29 2.41
N THR A 332 27.85 19.48 2.66
CA THR A 332 28.36 20.77 3.16
C THR A 332 27.93 21.91 2.22
N ASP A 333 27.34 22.95 2.78
CA ASP A 333 26.95 24.14 1.99
C ASP A 333 28.18 24.90 1.48
N LEU A 334 28.36 24.91 0.18
CA LEU A 334 29.41 25.63 -0.53
C LEU A 334 28.86 26.78 -1.40
N SER A 335 27.62 27.22 -1.15
CA SER A 335 26.97 28.29 -1.92
C SER A 335 27.74 29.57 -1.91
N ALA A 336 28.46 29.89 -0.83
CA ALA A 336 29.36 31.05 -0.74
C ALA A 336 30.53 31.01 -1.75
N LEU A 337 30.87 29.81 -2.26
CA LEU A 337 31.84 29.60 -3.34
C LEU A 337 31.17 29.45 -4.71
N GLY A 338 29.87 29.62 -4.80
CA GLY A 338 29.06 29.43 -6.02
C GLY A 338 28.92 27.96 -6.43
N LEU A 339 29.15 27.02 -5.50
CA LEU A 339 29.04 25.58 -5.75
C LEU A 339 27.72 25.03 -5.15
N PRO A 340 26.80 24.53 -5.99
CA PRO A 340 25.57 23.90 -5.50
C PRO A 340 25.85 22.56 -4.83
N SER A 341 24.94 22.08 -3.97
CA SER A 341 25.00 20.80 -3.28
C SER A 341 24.61 19.66 -4.21
N LEU A 342 25.50 19.28 -5.13
CA LEU A 342 25.26 18.23 -6.13
C LEU A 342 26.11 16.99 -5.86
N ARG A 343 25.53 15.83 -6.16
CA ARG A 343 26.22 14.57 -6.33
C ARG A 343 25.49 13.66 -7.33
N GLN A 344 26.11 12.58 -7.71
CA GLN A 344 25.44 11.48 -8.41
C GLN A 344 24.79 10.51 -7.42
N THR A 345 23.68 9.89 -7.82
CA THR A 345 23.03 8.83 -7.06
C THR A 345 23.92 7.61 -6.90
N LYS A 346 23.75 6.88 -5.79
CA LYS A 346 24.44 5.65 -5.43
C LYS A 346 23.44 4.52 -5.24
N ALA A 347 23.93 3.30 -5.05
CA ALA A 347 23.08 2.11 -4.92
C ALA A 347 22.13 2.14 -3.72
N GLU A 348 22.47 2.89 -2.69
CA GLU A 348 21.67 3.10 -1.49
C GLU A 348 20.59 4.19 -1.61
N ASP A 349 20.62 5.01 -2.67
CA ASP A 349 19.60 6.02 -2.94
C ASP A 349 18.39 5.37 -3.63
N LEU A 350 17.18 5.77 -3.24
CA LEU A 350 15.95 5.22 -3.78
C LEU A 350 15.28 6.26 -4.69
N LEU A 351 15.23 5.97 -5.98
CA LEU A 351 14.50 6.79 -6.93
C LEU A 351 13.01 6.48 -6.87
N VAL A 352 12.16 7.50 -6.80
CA VAL A 352 10.71 7.32 -6.79
C VAL A 352 10.19 6.83 -8.15
N LEU A 353 9.14 6.02 -8.17
CA LEU A 353 8.59 5.41 -9.38
C LEU A 353 8.26 6.42 -10.51
N PRO A 354 7.68 7.62 -10.25
CA PRO A 354 7.45 8.62 -11.30
C PRO A 354 8.73 9.11 -11.97
N GLY A 355 9.90 8.95 -11.34
CA GLY A 355 11.22 9.23 -11.93
C GLY A 355 11.47 8.47 -13.22
N ALA A 356 10.88 7.27 -13.40
CA ALA A 356 11.01 6.47 -14.61
C ALA A 356 10.60 7.20 -15.90
N SER A 357 9.59 8.07 -15.81
CA SER A 357 9.10 8.86 -16.95
C SER A 357 9.67 10.28 -17.01
N PHE A 358 10.32 10.74 -15.96
CA PHE A 358 10.86 12.09 -15.84
C PHE A 358 12.36 12.17 -16.20
N ILE A 359 13.15 11.21 -15.72
CA ILE A 359 14.59 11.14 -15.97
C ILE A 359 14.87 10.97 -17.47
N GLY A 360 15.84 11.73 -17.99
CA GLY A 360 16.20 11.71 -19.40
C GLY A 360 15.31 12.59 -20.31
N THR A 361 14.24 13.20 -19.77
CA THR A 361 13.42 14.11 -20.56
C THR A 361 14.11 15.46 -20.76
N VAL A 362 13.81 16.09 -21.91
CA VAL A 362 14.41 17.36 -22.31
C VAL A 362 13.60 18.54 -21.76
N VAL A 363 14.27 19.51 -21.15
CA VAL A 363 13.64 20.71 -20.59
C VAL A 363 13.51 21.79 -21.69
N ASN A 364 12.31 22.36 -21.85
CA ASN A 364 12.01 23.45 -22.79
C ASN A 364 12.47 23.18 -24.25
N ASN A 365 12.42 21.92 -24.70
CA ASN A 365 12.91 21.49 -26.01
C ASN A 365 14.39 21.80 -26.27
N ASN A 366 15.20 22.03 -25.23
CA ASN A 366 16.64 22.23 -25.34
C ASN A 366 17.38 20.88 -25.11
N PRO A 367 17.97 20.26 -26.15
CA PRO A 367 18.60 18.94 -26.03
C PRO A 367 19.85 18.93 -25.12
N GLN A 368 20.34 20.10 -24.69
CA GLN A 368 21.42 20.22 -23.72
C GLN A 368 20.92 20.20 -22.25
N LEU A 369 19.62 20.39 -22.03
CA LEU A 369 19.01 20.40 -20.69
C LEU A 369 18.22 19.11 -20.50
N ILE A 370 18.82 18.14 -19.84
CA ILE A 370 18.28 16.79 -19.64
C ILE A 370 18.12 16.53 -18.15
N ASN A 371 16.89 16.24 -17.71
CA ASN A 371 16.57 15.95 -16.33
C ASN A 371 17.36 14.73 -15.81
N GLY A 372 18.01 14.89 -14.66
CA GLY A 372 18.88 13.88 -14.05
C GLY A 372 20.28 13.78 -14.67
N VAL A 373 20.59 14.57 -15.73
CA VAL A 373 21.91 14.58 -16.39
C VAL A 373 22.56 15.96 -16.27
N THR A 374 22.09 16.94 -17.03
CA THR A 374 22.58 18.33 -17.00
C THR A 374 21.70 19.23 -16.15
N VAL A 375 20.46 18.81 -15.90
CA VAL A 375 19.54 19.43 -14.92
C VAL A 375 19.42 18.49 -13.75
N PRO A 376 20.00 18.83 -12.57
CA PRO A 376 19.95 17.98 -11.40
C PRO A 376 18.50 17.67 -10.97
N LEU A 377 18.26 16.47 -10.48
CA LEU A 377 16.99 16.13 -9.85
C LEU A 377 16.83 16.93 -8.57
N ALA A 378 15.62 17.47 -8.35
CA ALA A 378 15.23 18.06 -7.08
C ALA A 378 15.00 16.93 -6.04
N ASP A 379 14.91 17.29 -4.79
CA ASP A 379 14.75 16.45 -3.62
C ASP A 379 13.62 15.42 -3.79
N GLN A 380 12.46 15.85 -4.20
CA GLN A 380 11.25 15.02 -4.40
C GLN A 380 11.42 13.76 -5.27
N TRP A 381 12.55 13.58 -5.94
CA TRP A 381 12.80 12.46 -6.85
C TRP A 381 13.67 11.35 -6.24
N VAL A 382 14.33 11.61 -5.11
CA VAL A 382 15.33 10.69 -4.56
C VAL A 382 15.26 10.67 -3.03
N LEU A 383 14.86 9.55 -2.46
CA LEU A 383 14.89 9.34 -1.01
C LEU A 383 16.29 8.86 -0.60
N VAL A 384 17.07 9.73 0.05
CA VAL A 384 18.45 9.44 0.45
C VAL A 384 18.51 8.60 1.74
N PRO A 385 19.68 7.94 2.06
CA PRO A 385 19.79 7.07 3.23
C PRO A 385 19.43 7.69 4.56
N GLN A 386 19.68 9.01 4.75
CA GLN A 386 19.32 9.73 5.97
C GLN A 386 17.80 9.80 6.15
N GLU A 387 17.07 10.10 5.09
CA GLU A 387 15.61 10.17 5.07
C GLU A 387 14.97 8.79 5.19
N GLN A 388 15.57 7.77 4.54
CA GLN A 388 15.16 6.37 4.73
C GLN A 388 15.24 5.99 6.21
N GLN A 389 16.30 6.42 6.92
CA GLN A 389 16.46 6.15 8.34
C GLN A 389 15.38 6.85 9.19
N GLU A 390 14.97 8.07 8.82
CA GLU A 390 13.87 8.77 9.49
C GLU A 390 12.56 8.01 9.36
N VAL A 391 12.25 7.53 8.14
CA VAL A 391 11.07 6.69 7.87
C VAL A 391 11.10 5.41 8.70
N VAL A 392 12.24 4.71 8.75
CA VAL A 392 12.40 3.46 9.52
C VAL A 392 12.22 3.71 11.01
N ASN A 393 12.83 4.77 11.55
CA ASN A 393 12.75 5.12 12.97
C ASN A 393 11.29 5.46 13.38
N ALA A 394 10.61 6.28 12.59
CA ALA A 394 9.21 6.63 12.85
C ALA A 394 8.30 5.39 12.76
N THR A 395 8.43 4.58 11.71
CA THR A 395 7.68 3.34 11.54
C THR A 395 7.86 2.39 12.72
N SER A 396 9.10 2.23 13.20
CA SER A 396 9.40 1.40 14.37
C SER A 396 8.68 1.89 15.63
N SER A 397 8.71 3.21 15.89
CA SER A 397 8.04 3.82 17.03
C SER A 397 6.51 3.67 16.96
N PHE A 398 5.92 3.87 15.79
CA PHE A 398 4.48 3.69 15.57
C PHE A 398 4.08 2.22 15.75
N ASN A 399 4.85 1.29 15.21
CA ASN A 399 4.57 -0.15 15.33
C ASN A 399 4.66 -0.64 16.77
N ALA A 400 5.62 -0.13 17.56
CA ALA A 400 5.69 -0.41 18.99
C ALA A 400 4.42 0.07 19.73
N THR A 401 3.92 1.26 19.39
CA THR A 401 2.67 1.80 19.94
C THR A 401 1.46 0.93 19.57
N ILE A 402 1.31 0.57 18.30
CA ILE A 402 0.20 -0.27 17.81
C ILE A 402 0.19 -1.61 18.56
N GLN A 403 1.34 -2.26 18.65
CA GLN A 403 1.48 -3.55 19.31
C GLN A 403 1.14 -3.49 20.81
N ALA A 404 1.64 -2.44 21.51
CA ALA A 404 1.36 -2.25 22.92
C ALA A 404 -0.14 -2.05 23.18
N ILE A 405 -0.82 -1.22 22.38
CA ILE A 405 -2.27 -0.98 22.51
C ILE A 405 -3.06 -2.25 22.16
N ALA A 406 -2.66 -3.00 21.14
CA ALA A 406 -3.29 -4.27 20.80
C ALA A 406 -3.24 -5.25 21.98
N GLN A 407 -2.06 -5.42 22.59
CA GLN A 407 -1.87 -6.27 23.77
C GLN A 407 -2.70 -5.78 24.97
N GLN A 408 -2.64 -4.48 25.29
CA GLN A 408 -3.36 -3.90 26.41
C GLN A 408 -4.88 -4.12 26.31
N LYS A 409 -5.42 -4.04 25.10
CA LYS A 409 -6.87 -4.14 24.83
C LYS A 409 -7.33 -5.54 24.44
N GLY A 410 -6.41 -6.53 24.33
CA GLY A 410 -6.74 -7.89 23.90
C GLY A 410 -7.26 -7.96 22.46
N LEU A 411 -6.76 -7.09 21.58
CA LEU A 411 -7.12 -7.07 20.15
C LEU A 411 -6.29 -8.08 19.38
N ALA A 412 -6.89 -8.64 18.34
CA ALA A 412 -6.14 -9.42 17.35
C ALA A 412 -5.12 -8.52 16.64
N PHE A 413 -3.91 -9.01 16.42
CA PHE A 413 -2.81 -8.24 15.84
C PHE A 413 -2.25 -8.93 14.60
N VAL A 414 -2.06 -8.15 13.52
CA VAL A 414 -1.46 -8.61 12.26
C VAL A 414 -0.15 -7.86 12.04
N ASP A 415 0.95 -8.61 11.96
CA ASP A 415 2.27 -8.05 11.64
C ASP A 415 2.46 -7.93 10.13
N VAL A 416 1.89 -6.86 9.56
CA VAL A 416 2.02 -6.57 8.12
C VAL A 416 3.44 -6.12 7.76
N ASN A 417 4.20 -5.59 8.73
CA ASN A 417 5.59 -5.22 8.54
C ASN A 417 6.43 -6.44 8.15
N ALA A 418 6.35 -7.52 8.96
CA ALA A 418 7.05 -8.77 8.66
C ALA A 418 6.54 -9.44 7.35
N ILE A 419 5.25 -9.35 7.06
CA ILE A 419 4.65 -9.89 5.83
C ILE A 419 5.24 -9.19 4.60
N LEU A 420 5.36 -7.86 4.63
CA LEU A 420 5.91 -7.11 3.49
C LEU A 420 7.40 -7.36 3.32
N ASP A 421 8.17 -7.43 4.40
CA ASP A 421 9.60 -7.78 4.34
C ASP A 421 9.82 -9.16 3.71
N GLN A 422 8.94 -10.13 4.01
CA GLN A 422 8.96 -11.43 3.36
C GLN A 422 8.63 -11.31 1.87
N ALA A 423 7.59 -10.56 1.49
CA ALA A 423 7.22 -10.35 0.08
C ALA A 423 8.36 -9.71 -0.73
N ALA A 424 9.08 -8.77 -0.13
CA ALA A 424 10.19 -8.06 -0.76
C ALA A 424 11.48 -8.90 -0.88
N SER A 425 11.70 -9.87 0.01
CA SER A 425 12.94 -10.67 0.07
C SER A 425 12.78 -12.06 -0.57
N THR A 426 11.97 -12.94 0.04
CA THR A 426 11.84 -14.34 -0.38
C THR A 426 10.57 -14.62 -1.20
N GLY A 427 9.67 -13.64 -1.23
CA GLY A 427 8.32 -13.82 -1.76
C GLY A 427 7.40 -14.52 -0.77
N ILE A 428 6.11 -14.51 -1.09
CA ILE A 428 5.04 -15.15 -0.32
C ILE A 428 4.30 -16.16 -1.19
N THR A 429 3.93 -17.29 -0.60
CA THR A 429 3.10 -18.30 -1.26
C THR A 429 1.65 -18.09 -0.84
N PHE A 430 0.76 -17.99 -1.81
CA PHE A 430 -0.68 -17.94 -1.61
C PHE A 430 -1.36 -18.97 -2.51
N ASP A 431 -1.78 -20.09 -1.92
CA ASP A 431 -2.19 -21.31 -2.62
C ASP A 431 -1.11 -21.72 -3.65
N GLU A 432 -1.47 -21.83 -4.94
CA GLU A 432 -0.58 -22.20 -6.06
C GLU A 432 0.29 -21.06 -6.60
N PHE A 433 0.16 -19.82 -6.08
CA PHE A 433 0.87 -18.66 -6.59
C PHE A 433 2.02 -18.24 -5.66
N THR A 434 3.16 -17.92 -6.24
CA THR A 434 4.24 -17.21 -5.54
C THR A 434 4.16 -15.73 -5.94
N MET A 435 4.01 -14.85 -4.94
CA MET A 435 3.93 -13.41 -5.10
C MET A 435 5.16 -12.74 -4.50
N ASN A 436 5.57 -11.61 -5.08
CA ASN A 436 6.69 -10.80 -4.62
C ASN A 436 6.44 -9.31 -4.83
N ALA A 437 7.42 -8.45 -4.47
CA ALA A 437 7.32 -7.01 -4.57
C ALA A 437 7.75 -6.44 -5.93
N SER A 438 7.74 -7.20 -7.03
CA SER A 438 7.99 -6.67 -8.37
C SER A 438 6.77 -5.95 -8.93
N LEU A 439 6.98 -4.79 -9.56
CA LEU A 439 5.90 -4.03 -10.20
C LEU A 439 5.26 -4.85 -11.33
N VAL A 440 3.97 -4.73 -11.55
CA VAL A 440 3.13 -5.37 -12.58
C VAL A 440 2.97 -6.88 -12.37
N PHE A 441 4.05 -7.65 -12.37
CA PHE A 441 4.00 -9.11 -12.42
C PHE A 441 4.31 -9.81 -11.10
N GLY A 442 4.69 -9.06 -10.06
CA GLY A 442 4.95 -9.63 -8.72
C GLY A 442 3.72 -10.14 -7.99
N GLY A 443 2.54 -9.68 -8.40
CA GLY A 443 1.25 -10.15 -7.89
C GLY A 443 0.83 -9.57 -6.54
N THR A 444 1.74 -9.00 -5.75
CA THR A 444 1.43 -8.37 -4.46
C THR A 444 0.92 -6.94 -4.63
N PHE A 445 1.64 -6.13 -5.42
CA PHE A 445 1.38 -4.70 -5.59
C PHE A 445 0.75 -4.39 -6.94
N SER A 446 -0.13 -3.40 -6.93
CA SER A 446 -0.82 -2.87 -8.10
C SER A 446 0.10 -1.95 -8.92
N LEU A 447 -0.43 -1.44 -10.03
CA LEU A 447 0.32 -0.65 -11.00
C LEU A 447 0.87 0.67 -10.47
N ASP A 448 0.40 1.15 -9.32
CA ASP A 448 0.93 2.34 -8.65
C ASP A 448 2.19 2.08 -7.80
N GLY A 449 2.54 0.80 -7.62
CA GLY A 449 3.72 0.38 -6.87
C GLY A 449 3.62 0.55 -5.35
N VAL A 450 2.45 0.93 -4.83
CA VAL A 450 2.18 1.22 -3.41
C VAL A 450 1.09 0.31 -2.84
N HIS A 451 -0.06 0.26 -3.50
CA HIS A 451 -1.23 -0.44 -3.01
C HIS A 451 -1.26 -1.90 -3.47
N PRO A 452 -1.89 -2.80 -2.68
CA PRO A 452 -2.04 -4.19 -3.08
C PRO A 452 -2.91 -4.36 -4.34
N THR A 453 -2.68 -5.44 -5.08
CA THR A 453 -3.63 -5.99 -6.06
C THR A 453 -4.84 -6.58 -5.34
N ALA A 454 -5.90 -6.98 -6.06
CA ALA A 454 -6.99 -7.74 -5.46
C ALA A 454 -6.50 -9.02 -4.78
N ARG A 455 -5.54 -9.74 -5.38
CA ARG A 455 -4.91 -10.92 -4.78
C ARG A 455 -4.08 -10.59 -3.55
N GLY A 456 -3.36 -9.46 -3.57
CA GLY A 456 -2.64 -8.95 -2.41
C GLY A 456 -3.60 -8.64 -1.25
N TYR A 457 -4.73 -7.99 -1.50
CA TYR A 457 -5.77 -7.75 -0.50
C TYR A 457 -6.39 -9.04 0.04
N ALA A 458 -6.58 -10.06 -0.80
CA ALA A 458 -7.10 -11.36 -0.37
C ALA A 458 -6.10 -12.09 0.54
N PHE A 459 -4.81 -12.03 0.23
CA PHE A 459 -3.77 -12.56 1.11
C PHE A 459 -3.77 -11.87 2.47
N ILE A 460 -3.81 -10.52 2.48
CA ILE A 460 -3.91 -9.72 3.70
C ILE A 460 -5.17 -10.11 4.50
N ALA A 461 -6.33 -10.23 3.85
CA ALA A 461 -7.56 -10.65 4.51
C ALA A 461 -7.42 -12.02 5.18
N ASN A 462 -6.72 -12.98 4.57
CA ASN A 462 -6.43 -14.27 5.20
C ASN A 462 -5.57 -14.11 6.45
N LYS A 463 -4.58 -13.22 6.45
CA LYS A 463 -3.75 -12.93 7.64
C LYS A 463 -4.56 -12.27 8.76
N PHE A 464 -5.50 -11.40 8.41
CA PHE A 464 -6.45 -10.87 9.38
C PHE A 464 -7.34 -11.96 9.98
N MET A 465 -7.91 -12.85 9.16
CA MET A 465 -8.71 -13.98 9.64
C MET A 465 -7.91 -14.94 10.51
N GLU A 466 -6.67 -15.23 10.17
CA GLU A 466 -5.75 -16.06 10.97
C GLU A 466 -5.55 -15.45 12.38
N ALA A 467 -5.29 -14.13 12.46
CA ALA A 467 -5.16 -13.42 13.72
C ALA A 467 -6.47 -13.40 14.54
N ILE A 468 -7.61 -13.19 13.87
CA ILE A 468 -8.94 -13.21 14.48
C ILE A 468 -9.27 -14.60 15.03
N ASN A 469 -9.05 -15.65 14.21
CA ASN A 469 -9.27 -17.05 14.61
C ASN A 469 -8.44 -17.41 15.83
N THR A 470 -7.16 -17.04 15.84
CA THR A 470 -6.25 -17.30 16.95
C THR A 470 -6.67 -16.59 18.23
N THR A 471 -7.05 -15.31 18.12
CA THR A 471 -7.34 -14.48 19.30
C THR A 471 -8.72 -14.76 19.90
N TYR A 472 -9.72 -15.03 19.06
CA TYR A 472 -11.11 -15.13 19.50
C TYR A 472 -11.67 -16.56 19.45
N GLY A 473 -10.89 -17.53 18.97
CA GLY A 473 -11.34 -18.91 18.85
C GLY A 473 -12.40 -19.12 17.76
N SER A 474 -12.45 -18.24 16.76
CA SER A 474 -13.26 -18.45 15.56
C SER A 474 -12.58 -19.43 14.59
N ASN A 475 -13.31 -19.88 13.57
CA ASN A 475 -12.79 -20.78 12.53
C ASN A 475 -13.17 -20.28 11.13
N LEU A 476 -13.02 -18.96 10.91
CA LEU A 476 -13.28 -18.33 9.60
C LEU A 476 -12.42 -19.00 8.52
N PRO A 477 -13.02 -19.48 7.42
CA PRO A 477 -12.27 -20.14 6.37
C PRO A 477 -11.49 -19.14 5.52
N PRO A 478 -10.27 -19.47 5.05
CA PRO A 478 -9.51 -18.60 4.17
C PRO A 478 -10.14 -18.52 2.78
N VAL A 479 -9.94 -17.38 2.11
CA VAL A 479 -10.28 -17.24 0.69
C VAL A 479 -9.15 -17.76 -0.19
N LYS A 480 -9.45 -18.10 -1.47
CA LYS A 480 -8.51 -18.72 -2.41
C LYS A 480 -7.93 -17.70 -3.38
N ALA A 481 -6.62 -17.75 -3.59
CA ALA A 481 -5.85 -16.83 -4.45
C ALA A 481 -6.40 -16.70 -5.87
N ARG A 482 -6.84 -17.84 -6.47
CA ARG A 482 -7.36 -17.89 -7.85
C ARG A 482 -8.63 -17.07 -8.08
N ASN A 483 -9.34 -16.71 -7.03
CA ASN A 483 -10.57 -15.92 -7.12
C ASN A 483 -10.31 -14.41 -7.24
N PHE A 484 -9.04 -13.98 -7.16
CA PHE A 484 -8.65 -12.59 -7.13
C PHE A 484 -7.62 -12.29 -8.22
N THR A 485 -7.88 -11.24 -9.01
CA THR A 485 -6.98 -10.81 -10.07
C THR A 485 -5.76 -10.05 -9.52
N THR A 486 -4.69 -10.00 -10.31
CA THR A 486 -3.52 -9.12 -10.06
C THR A 486 -3.50 -7.90 -10.97
N LEU A 487 -4.28 -7.92 -12.06
CA LEU A 487 -4.40 -6.81 -13.00
C LEU A 487 -5.87 -6.63 -13.37
N TYR A 488 -6.36 -5.41 -13.27
CA TYR A 488 -7.68 -5.05 -13.78
C TYR A 488 -7.59 -4.71 -15.27
N PRO A 489 -8.45 -5.27 -16.13
CA PRO A 489 -8.44 -4.98 -17.55
C PRO A 489 -8.86 -3.54 -17.85
N PHE A 490 -8.63 -3.10 -19.09
CA PHE A 490 -9.07 -1.79 -19.59
C PHE A 490 -10.57 -1.57 -19.38
N ALA A 491 -11.39 -2.53 -19.77
CA ALA A 491 -12.84 -2.51 -19.58
C ALA A 491 -13.25 -3.42 -18.41
N LEU A 492 -14.05 -2.89 -17.49
CA LEU A 492 -14.63 -3.57 -16.33
C LEU A 492 -16.16 -3.45 -16.36
#